data_3a98a53c3e6a71622131e79f2a2f47e8
#
_entry.id   3a98a53c3e6a71622131e79f2a2f47e8
#
_cell.length_a   1.000
_cell.length_b   1.000
_cell.length_c   1.000
_cell.angle_alpha   90.00
_cell.angle_beta   90.00
_cell.angle_gamma   90.00
#
_symmetry.space_group_name_H-M   'P 1'
#
loop_
_entity.id
_entity.type
_entity.pdbx_description
1 polymer ?
#
loop_
_entity_poly.entity_id
_entity_poly.type
_entity_poly.pdbx_seq_one_letter_code
_entity_poly.pdbx_strand_id
1 'polypeptide(L)'
;MKILFATTNPAKIKRYADKLREKNIEVLTIKDLGINIKPEETGKNAIENAYIKAKAYYDETKITTIGMDNNLYIEELPEEKQPGTHVRRVNGKELNDDGMIKYYCNLVKEYGGKLTAKWVYGMVIYDGKESKEYSWSKSNFYLVDKPCERRNSGYPLDSMSIMPECNKYFVDLTEDDRNKNIENYKEDDVIKFVVNNL
;
A
#
# COMPACT_ATOMS: atom_id res chain seq x y z
N MET A 1 -5.96 5.00 23.82
CA MET A 1 -6.99 5.25 22.80
C MET A 1 -7.11 4.02 21.92
N LYS A 2 -8.32 3.69 21.47
CA LYS A 2 -8.61 2.51 20.66
C LYS A 2 -8.93 2.95 19.22
N ILE A 3 -8.33 2.31 18.23
CA ILE A 3 -8.55 2.57 16.80
C ILE A 3 -8.71 1.26 16.02
N LEU A 4 -9.38 1.32 14.89
CA LEU A 4 -9.46 0.24 13.92
C LEU A 4 -8.54 0.53 12.73
N PHE A 5 -7.65 -0.39 12.38
CA PHE A 5 -6.89 -0.34 11.15
C PHE A 5 -7.59 -1.18 10.07
N ALA A 6 -8.27 -0.51 9.15
CA ALA A 6 -9.17 -1.10 8.17
C ALA A 6 -8.41 -1.74 7.00
N THR A 7 -7.68 -2.81 7.28
CA THR A 7 -6.97 -3.59 6.26
C THR A 7 -6.95 -5.08 6.61
N THR A 8 -7.04 -5.92 5.60
CA THR A 8 -6.79 -7.37 5.71
C THR A 8 -5.37 -7.76 5.25
N ASN A 9 -4.61 -6.80 4.70
CA ASN A 9 -3.25 -7.07 4.22
C ASN A 9 -2.28 -7.24 5.39
N PRO A 10 -1.74 -8.46 5.63
CA PRO A 10 -0.86 -8.74 6.77
C PRO A 10 0.43 -7.91 6.74
N ALA A 11 0.90 -7.56 5.56
CA ALA A 11 2.11 -6.76 5.42
C ALA A 11 1.88 -5.29 5.79
N LYS A 12 0.69 -4.71 5.51
CA LYS A 12 0.30 -3.38 6.02
C LYS A 12 0.14 -3.40 7.53
N ILE A 13 -0.47 -4.45 8.10
CA ILE A 13 -0.63 -4.61 9.55
C ILE A 13 0.74 -4.63 10.21
N LYS A 14 1.65 -5.50 9.79
CA LYS A 14 3.00 -5.60 10.34
C LYS A 14 3.77 -4.28 10.25
N ARG A 15 3.63 -3.55 9.14
CA ARG A 15 4.39 -2.32 8.88
C ARG A 15 3.91 -1.13 9.70
N TYR A 16 2.60 -0.99 9.91
CA TYR A 16 2.01 0.21 10.53
C TYR A 16 1.33 -0.08 11.86
N ALA A 17 0.49 -1.12 11.96
CA ALA A 17 -0.27 -1.38 13.17
C ALA A 17 0.64 -1.76 14.35
N ASP A 18 1.68 -2.55 14.12
CA ASP A 18 2.61 -2.96 15.17
C ASP A 18 3.39 -1.75 15.73
N LYS A 19 3.85 -0.85 14.85
CA LYS A 19 4.51 0.40 15.28
C LYS A 19 3.58 1.35 16.05
N LEU A 20 2.30 1.39 15.73
CA LEU A 20 1.31 2.17 16.50
C LEU A 20 1.06 1.56 17.89
N ARG A 21 1.05 0.22 18.00
CA ARG A 21 0.96 -0.48 19.28
C ARG A 21 2.14 -0.16 20.20
N GLU A 22 3.36 -0.03 19.63
CA GLU A 22 4.55 0.42 20.37
C GLU A 22 4.41 1.85 20.94
N LYS A 23 3.51 2.67 20.38
CA LYS A 23 3.15 4.00 20.90
C LYS A 23 1.99 3.98 21.91
N ASN A 24 1.67 2.81 22.48
CA ASN A 24 0.58 2.60 23.44
C ASN A 24 -0.82 2.90 22.87
N ILE A 25 -1.01 2.75 21.56
CA ILE A 25 -2.30 2.84 20.89
C ILE A 25 -2.89 1.42 20.78
N GLU A 26 -4.10 1.21 21.27
CA GLU A 26 -4.82 -0.06 21.06
C GLU A 26 -5.29 -0.15 19.62
N VAL A 27 -4.58 -0.91 18.78
CA VAL A 27 -4.91 -1.08 17.37
C VAL A 27 -5.62 -2.41 17.16
N LEU A 28 -6.88 -2.33 16.78
CA LEU A 28 -7.67 -3.46 16.32
C LEU A 28 -7.53 -3.63 14.80
N THR A 29 -7.71 -4.83 14.32
CA THR A 29 -7.81 -5.16 12.90
C THR A 29 -9.22 -5.63 12.56
N ILE A 30 -9.53 -5.68 11.26
CA ILE A 30 -10.79 -6.23 10.75
C ILE A 30 -10.99 -7.66 11.26
N LYS A 31 -9.91 -8.45 11.32
CA LYS A 31 -9.92 -9.83 11.81
C LYS A 31 -10.26 -9.92 13.30
N ASP A 32 -9.71 -9.02 14.12
CA ASP A 32 -9.95 -9.01 15.58
C ASP A 32 -11.42 -8.78 15.91
N LEU A 33 -12.13 -8.05 15.04
CA LEU A 33 -13.56 -7.74 15.21
C LEU A 33 -14.49 -8.71 14.46
N GLY A 34 -13.94 -9.65 13.69
CA GLY A 34 -14.75 -10.58 12.88
C GLY A 34 -15.61 -9.89 11.80
N ILE A 35 -15.19 -8.69 11.34
CA ILE A 35 -15.95 -7.90 10.38
C ILE A 35 -15.78 -8.49 8.99
N ASN A 36 -16.89 -8.65 8.27
CA ASN A 36 -16.90 -9.22 6.92
C ASN A 36 -17.61 -8.30 5.90
N ILE A 37 -17.32 -6.99 5.97
CA ILE A 37 -17.74 -6.07 4.90
C ILE A 37 -16.57 -5.89 3.91
N LYS A 38 -16.89 -5.65 2.64
CA LYS A 38 -15.90 -5.34 1.60
C LYS A 38 -16.36 -4.06 0.90
N PRO A 39 -15.92 -2.88 1.37
CA PRO A 39 -16.28 -1.61 0.73
C PRO A 39 -15.86 -1.61 -0.74
N GLU A 40 -16.72 -1.06 -1.60
CA GLU A 40 -16.41 -0.89 -3.01
C GLU A 40 -15.49 0.31 -3.19
N GLU A 41 -14.28 0.06 -3.65
CA GLU A 41 -13.23 1.06 -3.86
C GLU A 41 -13.44 1.76 -5.20
N THR A 42 -14.26 2.80 -5.22
CA THR A 42 -14.61 3.59 -6.41
C THR A 42 -13.86 4.91 -6.51
N GLY A 43 -12.93 5.16 -5.59
CA GLY A 43 -12.12 6.38 -5.56
C GLY A 43 -11.13 6.45 -6.72
N LYS A 44 -10.85 7.67 -7.17
CA LYS A 44 -9.94 7.95 -8.28
C LYS A 44 -8.46 7.91 -7.87
N ASN A 45 -8.20 7.97 -6.57
CA ASN A 45 -6.85 7.98 -6.01
C ASN A 45 -6.80 7.28 -4.65
N ALA A 46 -5.58 7.14 -4.10
CA ALA A 46 -5.35 6.42 -2.86
C ALA A 46 -6.06 7.06 -1.64
N ILE A 47 -6.16 8.39 -1.59
CA ILE A 47 -6.85 9.10 -0.50
C ILE A 47 -8.35 8.82 -0.53
N GLU A 48 -8.98 8.93 -1.70
CA GLU A 48 -10.41 8.67 -1.84
C GLU A 48 -10.76 7.22 -1.43
N ASN A 49 -9.97 6.23 -1.88
CA ASN A 49 -10.18 4.84 -1.47
C ASN A 49 -9.88 4.61 0.02
N ALA A 50 -8.86 5.27 0.57
CA ALA A 50 -8.60 5.23 2.01
C ALA A 50 -9.77 5.80 2.82
N TYR A 51 -10.37 6.91 2.36
CA TYR A 51 -11.56 7.50 2.97
C TYR A 51 -12.77 6.57 2.90
N ILE A 52 -13.05 5.99 1.72
CA ILE A 52 -14.16 5.03 1.55
C ILE A 52 -14.02 3.87 2.55
N LYS A 53 -12.82 3.32 2.68
CA LYS A 53 -12.53 2.26 3.66
C LYS A 53 -12.74 2.75 5.10
N ALA A 54 -12.12 3.87 5.48
CA ALA A 54 -12.20 4.40 6.84
C ALA A 54 -13.66 4.64 7.24
N LYS A 55 -14.42 5.30 6.37
CA LYS A 55 -15.83 5.60 6.62
C LYS A 55 -16.68 4.34 6.73
N ALA A 56 -16.57 3.39 5.80
CA ALA A 56 -17.39 2.17 5.80
C ALA A 56 -17.18 1.34 7.08
N TYR A 57 -15.94 1.17 7.50
CA TYR A 57 -15.63 0.42 8.73
C TYR A 57 -15.94 1.22 10.00
N TYR A 58 -15.85 2.55 9.98
CA TYR A 58 -16.37 3.38 11.07
C TYR A 58 -17.90 3.25 11.21
N ASP A 59 -18.61 3.31 10.10
CA ASP A 59 -20.08 3.22 10.11
C ASP A 59 -20.56 1.89 10.72
N GLU A 60 -19.79 0.81 10.51
CA GLU A 60 -20.06 -0.50 11.09
C GLU A 60 -19.69 -0.60 12.59
N THR A 61 -18.57 0.01 13.00
CA THR A 61 -18.00 -0.24 14.33
C THR A 61 -18.13 0.91 15.32
N LYS A 62 -18.31 2.13 14.81
CA LYS A 62 -18.22 3.39 15.57
C LYS A 62 -16.89 3.60 16.30
N ILE A 63 -15.85 2.91 15.84
CA ILE A 63 -14.47 3.07 16.32
C ILE A 63 -13.73 3.99 15.34
N THR A 64 -12.95 4.96 15.84
CA THR A 64 -12.05 5.77 14.99
C THR A 64 -11.24 4.85 14.10
N THR A 65 -11.33 5.05 12.78
CA THR A 65 -10.83 4.10 11.80
C THR A 65 -9.75 4.71 10.92
N ILE A 66 -8.67 3.98 10.73
CA ILE A 66 -7.64 4.27 9.74
C ILE A 66 -7.91 3.44 8.49
N GLY A 67 -8.19 4.12 7.37
CA GLY A 67 -8.17 3.55 6.04
C GLY A 67 -6.84 3.82 5.36
N MET A 68 -6.39 2.89 4.51
CA MET A 68 -5.16 3.05 3.75
C MET A 68 -5.27 2.39 2.38
N ASP A 69 -4.86 3.13 1.35
CA ASP A 69 -4.75 2.61 0.00
C ASP A 69 -3.45 3.07 -0.68
N ASN A 70 -3.17 2.53 -1.88
CA ASN A 70 -2.00 2.90 -2.66
C ASN A 70 -2.25 2.75 -4.16
N ASN A 71 -1.67 3.67 -4.92
CA ASN A 71 -1.67 3.69 -6.37
C ASN A 71 -0.30 3.33 -6.91
N LEU A 72 -0.26 2.61 -8.03
CA LEU A 72 0.95 2.37 -8.80
C LEU A 72 0.90 3.22 -10.08
N TYR A 73 1.96 3.98 -10.31
CA TYR A 73 2.18 4.71 -11.56
C TYR A 73 3.44 4.20 -12.24
N ILE A 74 3.38 4.06 -13.56
CA ILE A 74 4.48 3.60 -14.40
C ILE A 74 4.70 4.65 -15.49
N GLU A 75 5.89 5.27 -15.51
CA GLU A 75 6.16 6.48 -16.29
C GLU A 75 5.98 6.27 -17.81
N GLU A 76 6.39 5.11 -18.32
CA GLU A 76 6.37 4.81 -19.74
C GLU A 76 5.00 4.36 -20.28
N LEU A 77 4.00 4.18 -19.38
CA LEU A 77 2.66 3.77 -19.80
C LEU A 77 1.77 4.99 -20.11
N PRO A 78 0.95 4.91 -21.15
CA PRO A 78 -0.09 5.90 -21.39
C PRO A 78 -1.16 5.86 -20.30
N GLU A 79 -1.92 6.94 -20.16
CA GLU A 79 -2.88 7.13 -19.05
C GLU A 79 -3.90 5.99 -18.94
N GLU A 80 -4.42 5.53 -20.07
CA GLU A 80 -5.43 4.46 -20.12
C GLU A 80 -4.91 3.07 -19.72
N LYS A 81 -3.59 2.89 -19.67
CA LYS A 81 -2.93 1.65 -19.21
C LYS A 81 -2.35 1.76 -17.81
N GLN A 82 -2.47 2.91 -17.15
CA GLN A 82 -1.96 3.07 -15.79
C GLN A 82 -2.70 2.16 -14.82
N PRO A 83 -1.97 1.43 -13.94
CA PRO A 83 -2.62 0.61 -12.92
C PRO A 83 -3.45 1.44 -11.93
N GLY A 84 -2.97 2.62 -11.55
CA GLY A 84 -3.65 3.51 -10.62
C GLY A 84 -4.02 2.82 -9.31
N THR A 85 -5.30 2.87 -8.95
CA THR A 85 -5.89 2.18 -7.78
C THR A 85 -6.15 0.69 -8.03
N HIS A 86 -6.14 0.26 -9.28
CA HIS A 86 -6.54 -1.11 -9.68
C HIS A 86 -5.36 -2.06 -9.86
N VAL A 87 -4.30 -1.90 -9.06
CA VAL A 87 -3.05 -2.66 -9.19
C VAL A 87 -3.30 -4.19 -9.19
N ARG A 88 -4.21 -4.66 -8.36
CA ARG A 88 -4.58 -6.09 -8.27
C ARG A 88 -5.77 -6.47 -9.16
N ARG A 89 -6.54 -5.50 -9.61
CA ARG A 89 -7.74 -5.74 -10.40
C ARG A 89 -7.48 -5.42 -11.87
N VAL A 90 -7.30 -6.44 -12.67
CA VAL A 90 -7.01 -6.33 -14.10
C VAL A 90 -8.17 -6.89 -14.91
N ASN A 91 -8.69 -6.11 -15.86
CA ASN A 91 -9.83 -6.48 -16.71
C ASN A 91 -11.03 -7.00 -15.90
N GLY A 92 -11.33 -6.33 -14.77
CA GLY A 92 -12.44 -6.70 -13.88
C GLY A 92 -12.21 -7.92 -13.00
N LYS A 93 -11.04 -8.56 -13.05
CA LYS A 93 -10.68 -9.73 -12.24
C LYS A 93 -9.63 -9.38 -11.19
N GLU A 94 -9.85 -9.80 -9.95
CA GLU A 94 -8.87 -9.71 -8.89
C GLU A 94 -7.82 -10.83 -9.05
N LEU A 95 -6.55 -10.46 -9.20
CA LEU A 95 -5.45 -11.39 -9.39
C LEU A 95 -4.88 -11.83 -8.03
N ASN A 96 -4.51 -13.10 -7.90
CA ASN A 96 -3.65 -13.57 -6.82
C ASN A 96 -2.19 -13.11 -7.04
N ASP A 97 -1.29 -13.39 -6.10
CA ASP A 97 0.08 -12.90 -6.15
C ASP A 97 0.84 -13.38 -7.40
N ASP A 98 0.71 -14.66 -7.78
CA ASP A 98 1.34 -15.19 -8.99
C ASP A 98 0.74 -14.60 -10.27
N GLY A 99 -0.56 -14.41 -10.30
CA GLY A 99 -1.26 -13.74 -11.39
C GLY A 99 -0.81 -12.30 -11.59
N MET A 100 -0.56 -11.57 -10.49
CA MET A 100 0.01 -10.23 -10.54
C MET A 100 1.41 -10.23 -11.13
N ILE A 101 2.30 -11.07 -10.62
CA ILE A 101 3.67 -11.18 -11.13
C ILE A 101 3.65 -11.48 -12.62
N LYS A 102 2.89 -12.49 -13.03
CA LYS A 102 2.77 -12.87 -14.45
C LYS A 102 2.26 -11.71 -15.32
N TYR A 103 1.21 -11.03 -14.88
CA TYR A 103 0.64 -9.90 -15.60
C TYR A 103 1.65 -8.77 -15.79
N TYR A 104 2.27 -8.32 -14.67
CA TYR A 104 3.23 -7.21 -14.73
C TYR A 104 4.53 -7.58 -15.43
N CYS A 105 5.01 -8.82 -15.35
CA CYS A 105 6.14 -9.28 -16.17
C CYS A 105 5.86 -9.17 -17.66
N ASN A 106 4.66 -9.59 -18.11
CA ASN A 106 4.29 -9.47 -19.51
C ASN A 106 4.17 -8.01 -19.94
N LEU A 107 3.54 -7.17 -19.10
CA LEU A 107 3.41 -5.75 -19.36
C LEU A 107 4.80 -5.08 -19.48
N VAL A 108 5.69 -5.32 -18.52
CA VAL A 108 7.05 -4.75 -18.53
C VAL A 108 7.82 -5.23 -19.76
N LYS A 109 7.68 -6.49 -20.14
CA LYS A 109 8.32 -7.04 -21.34
C LYS A 109 7.82 -6.39 -22.64
N GLU A 110 6.51 -6.11 -22.73
CA GLU A 110 5.90 -5.40 -23.88
C GLU A 110 6.52 -4.01 -24.07
N TYR A 111 6.90 -3.33 -22.98
CA TYR A 111 7.47 -1.99 -22.99
C TYR A 111 9.00 -1.93 -22.79
N GLY A 112 9.73 -2.98 -23.16
CA GLY A 112 11.20 -2.97 -23.21
C GLY A 112 11.92 -3.63 -22.07
N GLY A 113 11.22 -4.33 -21.17
CA GLY A 113 11.81 -5.18 -20.12
C GLY A 113 12.20 -4.47 -18.83
N LYS A 114 12.15 -3.14 -18.78
CA LYS A 114 12.42 -2.32 -17.59
C LYS A 114 11.63 -1.02 -17.67
N LEU A 115 10.83 -0.73 -16.66
CA LEU A 115 10.00 0.47 -16.58
C LEU A 115 10.24 1.21 -15.27
N THR A 116 10.06 2.54 -15.28
CA THR A 116 10.14 3.41 -14.10
C THR A 116 8.78 3.48 -13.42
N ALA A 117 8.73 3.17 -12.16
CA ALA A 117 7.48 3.15 -11.40
C ALA A 117 7.59 3.89 -10.07
N LYS A 118 6.46 4.33 -9.53
CA LYS A 118 6.37 4.86 -8.16
C LYS A 118 5.07 4.46 -7.48
N TRP A 119 5.15 4.27 -6.16
CA TRP A 119 3.98 4.12 -5.31
C TRP A 119 3.56 5.47 -4.73
N VAL A 120 2.27 5.77 -4.81
CA VAL A 120 1.63 6.87 -4.06
C VAL A 120 0.67 6.25 -3.06
N TYR A 121 0.82 6.61 -1.81
CA TYR A 121 0.03 6.10 -0.69
C TYR A 121 -0.94 7.16 -0.19
N GLY A 122 -2.09 6.72 0.28
CA GLY A 122 -3.06 7.53 0.98
C GLY A 122 -3.46 6.86 2.29
N MET A 123 -3.53 7.65 3.34
CA MET A 123 -4.05 7.26 4.65
C MET A 123 -5.07 8.28 5.11
N VAL A 124 -6.16 7.80 5.66
CA VAL A 124 -7.23 8.63 6.22
C VAL A 124 -7.58 8.12 7.61
N ILE A 125 -7.65 9.03 8.57
CA ILE A 125 -8.22 8.79 9.90
C ILE A 125 -9.63 9.39 9.87
N TYR A 126 -10.64 8.61 10.23
CA TYR A 126 -12.02 9.06 10.31
C TYR A 126 -12.63 8.73 11.67
N ASP A 127 -13.15 9.74 12.36
CA ASP A 127 -13.70 9.63 13.72
C ASP A 127 -15.23 9.72 13.76
N GLY A 128 -15.88 9.80 12.59
CA GLY A 128 -17.33 9.95 12.43
C GLY A 128 -17.80 11.38 12.28
N LYS A 129 -16.93 12.36 12.49
CA LYS A 129 -17.24 13.79 12.33
C LYS A 129 -16.36 14.43 11.28
N GLU A 130 -15.05 14.19 11.37
CA GLU A 130 -14.06 14.74 10.45
C GLU A 130 -13.09 13.65 9.95
N SER A 131 -12.41 13.95 8.86
CA SER A 131 -11.30 13.14 8.33
C SER A 131 -10.00 13.92 8.39
N LYS A 132 -8.91 13.21 8.71
CA LYS A 132 -7.53 13.71 8.57
C LYS A 132 -6.84 12.87 7.52
N GLU A 133 -6.17 13.51 6.59
CA GLU A 133 -5.62 12.86 5.40
C GLU A 133 -4.12 13.04 5.32
N TYR A 134 -3.42 12.02 4.90
CA TYR A 134 -1.98 12.07 4.66
C TYR A 134 -1.65 11.29 3.38
N SER A 135 -0.96 11.95 2.45
CA SER A 135 -0.47 11.33 1.22
C SER A 135 1.03 11.43 1.13
N TRP A 136 1.66 10.36 0.68
CA TRP A 136 3.10 10.34 0.43
C TRP A 136 3.44 9.46 -0.76
N SER A 137 4.58 9.72 -1.36
CA SER A 137 5.18 8.84 -2.36
C SER A 137 6.57 8.42 -1.92
N LYS A 138 6.99 7.26 -2.36
CA LYS A 138 8.37 6.82 -2.32
C LYS A 138 9.09 7.25 -3.59
N SER A 139 10.41 7.22 -3.58
CA SER A 139 11.21 7.45 -4.79
C SER A 139 10.85 6.45 -5.89
N ASN A 140 11.18 6.80 -7.11
CA ASN A 140 11.01 5.91 -8.25
C ASN A 140 11.82 4.64 -8.06
N PHE A 141 11.31 3.55 -8.60
CA PHE A 141 11.96 2.26 -8.65
C PHE A 141 11.77 1.66 -10.05
N TYR A 142 12.49 0.59 -10.33
CA TYR A 142 12.32 -0.10 -11.60
C TYR A 142 11.46 -1.34 -11.44
N LEU A 143 10.47 -1.51 -12.32
CA LEU A 143 9.83 -2.79 -12.57
C LEU A 143 10.57 -3.50 -13.70
N VAL A 144 10.89 -4.79 -13.50
CA VAL A 144 11.61 -5.60 -14.49
C VAL A 144 10.80 -6.84 -14.88
N ASP A 145 11.00 -7.33 -16.10
CA ASP A 145 10.31 -8.50 -16.65
C ASP A 145 10.84 -9.85 -16.12
N LYS A 146 11.91 -9.82 -15.32
CA LYS A 146 12.53 -11.00 -14.73
C LYS A 146 12.40 -10.95 -13.20
N PRO A 147 11.35 -11.53 -12.61
CA PRO A 147 11.22 -11.55 -11.17
C PRO A 147 12.25 -12.49 -10.53
N CYS A 148 12.72 -12.16 -9.32
CA CYS A 148 13.49 -13.12 -8.54
C CYS A 148 12.54 -14.21 -7.98
N GLU A 149 13.12 -15.32 -7.47
CA GLU A 149 12.33 -16.45 -6.93
C GLU A 149 11.70 -16.14 -5.56
N ARG A 150 12.32 -15.23 -4.80
CA ARG A 150 11.84 -14.86 -3.47
C ARG A 150 10.52 -14.09 -3.54
N ARG A 151 9.66 -14.33 -2.55
CA ARG A 151 8.31 -13.74 -2.48
C ARG A 151 8.11 -13.05 -1.13
N ASN A 152 7.38 -11.94 -1.18
CA ASN A 152 6.90 -11.22 -0.01
C ASN A 152 5.38 -11.27 -0.02
N SER A 153 4.80 -12.06 0.89
CA SER A 153 3.34 -12.25 0.96
C SER A 153 2.63 -10.91 1.16
N GLY A 154 1.63 -10.63 0.31
CA GLY A 154 0.91 -9.37 0.29
C GLY A 154 1.59 -8.23 -0.52
N TYR A 155 2.85 -8.43 -0.96
CA TYR A 155 3.60 -7.52 -1.83
C TYR A 155 4.23 -8.26 -3.01
N PRO A 156 3.43 -8.86 -3.90
CA PRO A 156 3.94 -9.70 -4.98
C PRO A 156 4.92 -8.98 -5.91
N LEU A 157 4.71 -7.68 -6.16
CA LEU A 157 5.58 -6.91 -7.03
C LEU A 157 6.97 -6.63 -6.44
N ASP A 158 7.20 -6.85 -5.15
CA ASP A 158 8.54 -6.70 -4.55
C ASP A 158 9.58 -7.63 -5.18
N SER A 159 9.14 -8.77 -5.74
CA SER A 159 10.02 -9.71 -6.44
C SER A 159 10.44 -9.28 -7.85
N MET A 160 9.82 -8.22 -8.38
CA MET A 160 10.15 -7.64 -9.69
C MET A 160 10.42 -6.12 -9.63
N SER A 161 10.44 -5.56 -8.43
CA SER A 161 10.80 -4.17 -8.16
C SER A 161 12.26 -4.06 -7.76
N ILE A 162 13.02 -3.22 -8.42
CA ILE A 162 14.46 -2.98 -8.14
C ILE A 162 14.62 -1.57 -7.61
N MET A 163 15.33 -1.43 -6.48
CA MET A 163 15.76 -0.14 -5.94
C MET A 163 16.97 0.37 -6.72
N PRO A 164 16.88 1.55 -7.38
CA PRO A 164 17.95 2.07 -8.21
C PRO A 164 19.27 2.25 -7.48
N GLU A 165 19.23 2.74 -6.24
CA GLU A 165 20.39 3.15 -5.45
C GLU A 165 21.32 1.99 -5.08
N CYS A 166 20.79 0.78 -4.91
CA CYS A 166 21.57 -0.40 -4.56
C CYS A 166 21.45 -1.56 -5.57
N ASN A 167 20.62 -1.39 -6.61
CA ASN A 167 20.36 -2.40 -7.64
C ASN A 167 19.92 -3.77 -7.06
N LYS A 168 19.11 -3.76 -6.00
CA LYS A 168 18.55 -4.95 -5.35
C LYS A 168 17.04 -5.02 -5.54
N TYR A 169 16.51 -6.25 -5.61
CA TYR A 169 15.06 -6.44 -5.54
C TYR A 169 14.53 -6.01 -4.16
N PHE A 170 13.30 -5.51 -4.12
CA PHE A 170 12.68 -5.05 -2.88
C PHE A 170 12.60 -6.15 -1.82
N VAL A 171 12.43 -7.42 -2.24
CA VAL A 171 12.44 -8.56 -1.31
C VAL A 171 13.80 -8.80 -0.67
N ASP A 172 14.89 -8.27 -1.26
CA ASP A 172 16.28 -8.48 -0.86
C ASP A 172 16.85 -7.32 -0.05
N LEU A 173 16.08 -6.25 0.13
CA LEU A 173 16.52 -5.08 0.86
C LEU A 173 16.72 -5.41 2.33
N THR A 174 17.93 -5.20 2.80
CA THR A 174 18.28 -5.26 4.22
C THR A 174 17.78 -4.02 4.96
N GLU A 175 17.82 -4.03 6.30
CA GLU A 175 17.53 -2.86 7.09
C GLU A 175 18.50 -1.71 6.79
N ASP A 176 19.79 -2.02 6.57
CA ASP A 176 20.79 -1.03 6.15
C ASP A 176 20.47 -0.40 4.80
N ASP A 177 20.04 -1.19 3.82
CA ASP A 177 19.63 -0.66 2.52
C ASP A 177 18.42 0.28 2.67
N ARG A 178 17.51 -0.05 3.58
CA ARG A 178 16.32 0.78 3.89
C ARG A 178 16.73 2.07 4.61
N ASN A 179 17.62 1.99 5.59
CA ASN A 179 18.06 3.14 6.39
C ASN A 179 18.89 4.14 5.56
N LYS A 180 19.69 3.67 4.60
CA LYS A 180 20.46 4.53 3.68
C LYS A 180 19.54 5.32 2.73
N ASN A 181 18.32 4.85 2.52
CA ASN A 181 17.34 5.46 1.64
C ASN A 181 16.15 6.04 2.44
N ILE A 182 16.45 6.79 3.51
CA ILE A 182 15.46 7.36 4.46
C ILE A 182 14.33 8.12 3.76
N GLU A 183 14.61 8.83 2.66
CA GLU A 183 13.58 9.51 1.88
C GLU A 183 12.55 8.55 1.24
N ASN A 184 12.95 7.30 1.01
CA ASN A 184 12.09 6.25 0.47
C ASN A 184 11.23 5.55 1.54
N TYR A 185 11.55 5.72 2.83
CA TYR A 185 10.89 5.05 3.95
C TYR A 185 10.29 6.05 4.95
N LYS A 186 9.29 6.80 4.52
CA LYS A 186 8.55 7.76 5.36
C LYS A 186 7.60 7.09 6.38
N GLU A 187 7.95 5.88 6.87
CA GLU A 187 7.10 5.16 7.81
C GLU A 187 6.97 5.92 9.14
N ASP A 188 8.05 6.52 9.62
CA ASP A 188 8.02 7.28 10.88
C ASP A 188 7.18 8.55 10.77
N ASP A 189 7.14 9.20 9.60
CA ASP A 189 6.29 10.36 9.36
C ASP A 189 4.80 9.95 9.33
N VAL A 190 4.49 8.77 8.75
CA VAL A 190 3.15 8.20 8.80
C VAL A 190 2.72 7.91 10.24
N ILE A 191 3.59 7.31 11.05
CA ILE A 191 3.31 7.05 12.47
C ILE A 191 3.12 8.36 13.23
N LYS A 192 3.98 9.37 13.02
CA LYS A 192 3.82 10.71 13.61
C LYS A 192 2.50 11.35 13.20
N PHE A 193 2.13 11.28 11.91
CA PHE A 193 0.85 11.78 11.44
C PHE A 193 -0.31 11.15 12.23
N VAL A 194 -0.33 9.82 12.37
CA VAL A 194 -1.38 9.13 13.12
C VAL A 194 -1.40 9.57 14.57
N VAL A 195 -0.26 9.55 15.26
CA VAL A 195 -0.16 9.92 16.69
C VAL A 195 -0.63 11.36 16.95
N ASN A 196 -0.33 12.29 16.04
CA ASN A 196 -0.67 13.71 16.21
C ASN A 196 -2.14 14.03 15.85
N ASN A 197 -2.86 13.12 15.20
CA ASN A 197 -4.23 13.34 14.72
C ASN A 197 -5.26 12.38 15.37
N LEU A 198 -4.86 11.66 16.38
CA LEU A 198 -5.72 10.86 17.25
C LEU A 198 -6.01 11.62 18.55
#